data_b3f1f0c264985d6ff9fe902f441d2608
#
_entry.id   b3f1f0c264985d6ff9fe902f441d2608
#
_cell.length_a   1.000
_cell.length_b   1.000
_cell.length_c   1.000
_cell.angle_alpha   90.00
_cell.angle_beta   90.00
_cell.angle_gamma   90.00
#
_symmetry.space_group_name_H-M   'P 1'
#
loop_
_entity.id
_entity.type
_entity.pdbx_description
1 polymer ?
#
loop_
_entity_poly.entity_id
_entity_poly.type
_entity_poly.pdbx_seq_one_letter_code
_entity_poly.pdbx_strand_id
1 'polypeptide(L)'
;MSSVSPASPASLPQSPLAPEPERASDAGVSVGIVLVSHSRALAEAAVDLARRLIVAVDVPVETAAGLADGGLGTDPGAVVEAVERLAERCEGVLVLADLGSGVMSAEMALEMLEPALAERTRLSAAPFVEGLLGAYGAAGIG
;
A
#
# COMPACT_ATOMS: atom_id res chain seq x y z
N MET A 1 -35.01 -6.85 -24.17
CA MET A 1 -34.90 -6.46 -23.89
C MET A 1 -35.09 -6.27 -23.51
N SER A 2 -34.89 -6.74 -23.50
CA SER A 2 -34.76 -6.53 -23.04
C SER A 2 -34.65 -6.56 -22.52
N SER A 3 -34.40 -6.98 -22.64
CA SER A 3 -34.11 -6.91 -22.09
C SER A 3 -33.76 -6.96 -21.59
N VAL A 4 -33.57 -7.29 -21.78
CA VAL A 4 -33.11 -7.16 -21.30
C VAL A 4 -32.78 -7.20 -20.90
N SER A 5 -32.67 -7.52 -21.06
CA SER A 5 -32.30 -7.33 -20.66
C SER A 5 -31.94 -7.33 -20.27
N PRO A 6 -31.81 -7.57 -20.39
CA PRO A 6 -31.23 -7.45 -19.97
C PRO A 6 -30.83 -7.53 -19.42
N ALA A 7 -30.68 -7.87 -19.47
CA ALA A 7 -30.28 -7.76 -18.94
C ALA A 7 -29.87 -7.83 -18.46
N SER A 8 -29.76 -8.12 -18.72
CA SER A 8 -29.37 -7.98 -18.25
C SER A 8 -28.88 -8.00 -17.80
N PRO A 9 -28.66 -8.22 -17.90
CA PRO A 9 -28.06 -8.08 -17.46
C PRO A 9 -27.75 -8.18 -16.88
N ALA A 10 -27.65 -8.51 -16.96
CA ALA A 10 -27.40 -8.36 -16.41
C ALA A 10 -27.14 -8.52 -15.88
N SER A 11 -27.09 -8.88 -16.15
CA SER A 11 -26.87 -8.81 -15.70
C SER A 11 -26.39 -8.89 -15.24
N LEU A 12 -25.96 -9.17 -15.28
CA LEU A 12 -25.51 -8.93 -14.88
C LEU A 12 -25.25 -9.04 -14.20
N PRO A 13 -25.29 -9.36 -14.18
CA PRO A 13 -25.01 -9.23 -13.57
C PRO A 13 -24.80 -9.09 -12.85
N GLN A 14 -24.55 -9.29 -12.57
CA GLN A 14 -24.34 -8.97 -11.90
C GLN A 14 -24.02 -8.96 -11.23
N SER A 15 -24.02 -9.27 -11.28
CA SER A 15 -23.68 -9.12 -10.66
C SER A 15 -23.37 -9.19 -10.05
N PRO A 16 -23.49 -9.38 -10.06
CA PRO A 16 -23.00 -9.37 -9.49
C PRO A 16 -22.71 -9.24 -8.94
N LEU A 17 -22.36 -9.15 -8.72
CA LEU A 17 -21.91 -8.83 -8.15
C LEU A 17 -21.77 -8.62 -7.27
N ALA A 18 -21.71 -8.65 -7.06
CA ALA A 18 -21.36 -8.45 -6.36
C ALA A 18 -21.24 -8.37 -5.46
N PRO A 19 -21.17 -8.42 -4.92
CA PRO A 19 -20.81 -8.41 -3.99
C PRO A 19 -20.25 -8.49 -3.46
N GLU A 20 -20.01 -8.58 -3.46
CA GLU A 20 -19.30 -8.86 -2.83
C GLU A 20 -18.44 -8.30 -2.26
N PRO A 21 -18.33 -7.59 -2.02
CA PRO A 21 -17.37 -6.77 -1.55
C PRO A 21 -16.71 -7.08 -0.31
N GLU A 22 -17.34 -7.18 0.68
CA GLU A 22 -16.64 -7.55 1.83
C GLU A 22 -15.96 -8.79 1.61
N ARG A 23 -16.43 -9.44 0.65
CA ARG A 23 -15.80 -10.61 0.32
C ARG A 23 -14.40 -10.36 -0.13
N ALA A 24 -14.16 -9.26 -0.73
CA ALA A 24 -12.82 -9.00 -1.16
C ALA A 24 -11.89 -8.96 0.02
N SER A 25 -12.30 -8.34 1.10
CA SER A 25 -11.42 -8.27 2.24
C SER A 25 -11.27 -9.62 2.89
N ASP A 26 -12.30 -10.46 2.81
CA ASP A 26 -12.20 -11.76 3.44
C ASP A 26 -11.38 -12.70 2.63
N ALA A 27 -11.59 -12.68 1.34
CA ALA A 27 -10.99 -13.67 0.48
C ALA A 27 -9.71 -13.18 -0.14
N GLY A 28 -9.58 -11.90 -0.31
CA GLY A 28 -8.43 -11.34 -0.98
C GLY A 28 -7.24 -11.20 -0.09
N VAL A 29 -6.07 -11.17 -0.70
CA VAL A 29 -4.85 -10.84 0.00
C VAL A 29 -4.85 -9.35 0.22
N SER A 30 -4.79 -8.93 1.46
CA SER A 30 -4.72 -7.51 1.77
C SER A 30 -3.27 -7.05 1.75
N VAL A 31 -3.04 -5.90 1.15
CA VAL A 31 -1.70 -5.33 1.02
C VAL A 31 -1.69 -3.95 1.64
N GLY A 32 -0.70 -3.71 2.49
CA GLY A 32 -0.43 -2.40 3.04
C GLY A 32 0.81 -1.82 2.38
N ILE A 33 0.96 -0.51 2.49
CA ILE A 33 2.06 0.20 1.83
C ILE A 33 2.85 0.97 2.87
N VAL A 34 4.18 0.83 2.84
CA VAL A 34 5.08 1.64 3.64
C VAL A 34 5.78 2.63 2.72
N LEU A 35 5.72 3.90 3.05
CA LEU A 35 6.46 4.94 2.34
C LEU A 35 7.70 5.32 3.14
N VAL A 36 8.86 5.11 2.54
CA VAL A 36 10.14 5.48 3.13
C VAL A 36 10.59 6.76 2.46
N SER A 37 10.74 7.83 3.24
CA SER A 37 11.10 9.12 2.68
C SER A 37 12.03 9.85 3.62
N HIS A 38 12.89 10.67 3.05
CA HIS A 38 13.77 11.55 3.84
C HIS A 38 12.96 12.66 4.51
N SER A 39 11.77 12.94 4.01
CA SER A 39 10.95 14.05 4.50
C SER A 39 9.57 13.54 4.92
N ARG A 40 9.22 13.79 6.17
CA ARG A 40 7.88 13.44 6.66
C ARG A 40 6.82 14.19 5.88
N ALA A 41 7.07 15.47 5.59
CA ALA A 41 6.09 16.28 4.86
C ALA A 41 5.85 15.72 3.46
N LEU A 42 6.91 15.25 2.79
CA LEU A 42 6.76 14.66 1.46
C LEU A 42 5.91 13.40 1.52
N ALA A 43 6.20 12.52 2.47
CA ALA A 43 5.45 11.26 2.58
C ALA A 43 3.98 11.53 2.88
N GLU A 44 3.71 12.45 3.81
CA GLU A 44 2.32 12.75 4.17
C GLU A 44 1.58 13.39 3.00
N ALA A 45 2.25 14.26 2.25
CA ALA A 45 1.62 14.86 1.07
C ALA A 45 1.33 13.81 0.00
N ALA A 46 2.22 12.83 -0.16
CA ALA A 46 2.01 11.77 -1.14
C ALA A 46 0.80 10.92 -0.76
N VAL A 47 0.68 10.56 0.52
CA VAL A 47 -0.48 9.80 0.99
C VAL A 47 -1.77 10.59 0.77
N ASP A 48 -1.75 11.88 1.10
CA ASP A 48 -2.91 12.73 0.91
C ASP A 48 -3.31 12.78 -0.55
N LEU A 49 -2.34 12.89 -1.45
CA LEU A 49 -2.61 12.89 -2.88
C LEU A 49 -3.30 11.61 -3.32
N ALA A 50 -2.76 10.46 -2.89
CA ALA A 50 -3.34 9.17 -3.27
C ALA A 50 -4.78 9.05 -2.79
N ARG A 51 -5.03 9.45 -1.56
CA ARG A 51 -6.37 9.32 -0.99
C ARG A 51 -7.37 10.25 -1.63
N ARG A 52 -6.93 11.41 -2.08
CA ARG A 52 -7.82 12.34 -2.76
C ARG A 52 -8.11 11.94 -4.20
N LEU A 53 -7.16 11.30 -4.86
CA LEU A 53 -7.34 10.87 -6.25
C LEU A 53 -8.08 9.55 -6.35
N ILE A 54 -7.89 8.66 -5.38
CA ILE A 54 -8.45 7.31 -5.43
C ILE A 54 -9.38 7.14 -4.23
N VAL A 55 -10.54 7.78 -4.32
CA VAL A 55 -11.45 7.87 -3.18
C VAL A 55 -12.30 6.63 -2.97
N ALA A 56 -12.33 5.73 -3.95
CA ALA A 56 -13.20 4.56 -3.87
C ALA A 56 -12.69 3.46 -2.94
N VAL A 57 -11.43 3.55 -2.52
CA VAL A 57 -10.81 2.50 -1.72
C VAL A 57 -10.04 3.13 -0.56
N ASP A 58 -9.77 2.32 0.45
CA ASP A 58 -8.99 2.76 1.61
C ASP A 58 -7.93 1.71 1.86
N VAL A 59 -6.68 2.05 1.56
CA VAL A 59 -5.55 1.14 1.68
C VAL A 59 -4.72 1.55 2.89
N PRO A 60 -4.34 0.61 3.76
CA PRO A 60 -3.49 0.94 4.90
C PRO A 60 -2.12 1.42 4.43
N VAL A 61 -1.73 2.61 4.85
CA VAL A 61 -0.43 3.19 4.51
C VAL A 61 0.23 3.66 5.80
N GLU A 62 1.49 3.29 5.98
CA GLU A 62 2.32 3.77 7.07
C GLU A 62 3.50 4.51 6.47
N THR A 63 3.98 5.51 7.17
CA THR A 63 5.16 6.24 6.71
C THR A 63 6.32 5.99 7.66
N ALA A 64 7.51 5.81 7.09
CA ALA A 64 8.76 5.77 7.82
C ALA A 64 9.60 6.90 7.22
N ALA A 65 9.36 8.12 7.68
CA ALA A 65 9.84 9.30 6.98
C ALA A 65 10.39 10.33 7.95
N GLY A 66 11.53 10.87 7.60
CA GLY A 66 12.22 11.84 8.43
C GLY A 66 12.84 11.18 9.65
N LEU A 67 13.56 11.98 10.41
CA LEU A 67 14.21 11.51 11.62
C LEU A 67 13.37 11.90 12.84
N ALA A 68 13.67 11.26 13.97
CA ALA A 68 12.91 11.49 15.20
C ALA A 68 12.94 12.95 15.64
N ASP A 69 14.01 13.67 15.32
CA ASP A 69 14.16 15.08 15.70
C ASP A 69 13.49 16.03 14.69
N GLY A 70 12.84 15.49 13.68
CA GLY A 70 12.20 16.29 12.65
C GLY A 70 13.10 16.60 11.46
N GLY A 71 14.35 16.19 11.49
CA GLY A 71 15.28 16.42 10.39
C GLY A 71 15.03 15.52 9.22
N LEU A 72 15.74 15.81 8.14
CA LEU A 72 15.65 14.99 6.92
C LEU A 72 16.51 13.74 7.10
N GLY A 73 15.99 12.62 6.63
CA GLY A 73 16.71 11.36 6.69
C GLY A 73 15.79 10.18 6.84
N THR A 74 16.36 8.98 6.79
CA THR A 74 15.61 7.73 6.94
C THR A 74 16.25 6.89 8.03
N ASP A 75 15.43 6.05 8.66
CA ASP A 75 15.86 5.20 9.76
C ASP A 75 15.36 3.78 9.50
N PRO A 76 16.26 2.81 9.31
CA PRO A 76 15.83 1.43 9.06
C PRO A 76 14.93 0.87 10.17
N GLY A 77 15.18 1.24 11.42
CA GLY A 77 14.32 0.78 12.53
C GLY A 77 12.90 1.27 12.38
N ALA A 78 12.72 2.50 11.92
CA ALA A 78 11.38 3.03 11.69
C ALA A 78 10.68 2.27 10.55
N VAL A 79 11.43 1.85 9.54
CA VAL A 79 10.87 1.05 8.46
C VAL A 79 10.40 -0.30 9.00
N VAL A 80 11.22 -0.96 9.83
CA VAL A 80 10.84 -2.22 10.45
C VAL A 80 9.55 -2.07 11.23
N GLU A 81 9.44 -1.02 12.03
CA GLU A 81 8.24 -0.81 12.85
C GLU A 81 7.01 -0.59 11.98
N ALA A 82 7.16 0.14 10.88
CA ALA A 82 6.04 0.39 9.98
C ALA A 82 5.58 -0.91 9.33
N VAL A 83 6.52 -1.74 8.89
CA VAL A 83 6.19 -3.05 8.28
C VAL A 83 5.48 -3.92 9.31
N GLU A 84 5.99 -3.96 10.54
CA GLU A 84 5.38 -4.78 11.58
C GLU A 84 3.97 -4.33 11.92
N ARG A 85 3.73 -3.02 11.94
CA ARG A 85 2.37 -2.52 12.21
C ARG A 85 1.39 -2.94 11.13
N LEU A 86 1.81 -2.86 9.87
CA LEU A 86 0.94 -3.28 8.77
C LEU A 86 0.73 -4.78 8.76
N ALA A 87 1.75 -5.54 9.13
CA ALA A 87 1.67 -7.01 9.10
C ALA A 87 0.63 -7.55 10.07
N GLU A 88 0.23 -6.77 11.06
CA GLU A 88 -0.80 -7.21 12.00
C GLU A 88 -2.18 -7.25 11.35
N ARG A 89 -2.38 -6.54 10.24
CA ARG A 89 -3.69 -6.47 9.60
C ARG A 89 -3.63 -6.65 8.09
N CYS A 90 -2.45 -6.88 7.52
CA CYS A 90 -2.30 -7.09 6.09
C CYS A 90 -1.47 -8.34 5.86
N GLU A 91 -1.78 -9.06 4.80
CA GLU A 91 -1.02 -10.26 4.47
C GLU A 91 0.26 -9.96 3.73
N GLY A 92 0.31 -8.86 3.02
CA GLY A 92 1.50 -8.45 2.30
C GLY A 92 1.80 -6.99 2.56
N VAL A 93 3.07 -6.63 2.43
CA VAL A 93 3.52 -5.24 2.62
C VAL A 93 4.38 -4.85 1.43
N LEU A 94 4.06 -3.73 0.83
CA LEU A 94 4.86 -3.15 -0.25
C LEU A 94 5.56 -1.92 0.29
N VAL A 95 6.86 -1.83 0.05
CA VAL A 95 7.65 -0.69 0.50
C VAL A 95 8.08 0.12 -0.70
N LEU A 96 7.88 1.44 -0.64
CA LEU A 96 8.31 2.39 -1.67
C LEU A 96 9.23 3.41 -1.01
N ALA A 97 10.31 3.75 -1.70
CA ALA A 97 11.29 4.70 -1.17
C ALA A 97 11.51 5.84 -2.16
N ASP A 98 11.84 7.02 -1.64
CA ASP A 98 11.95 8.22 -2.48
C ASP A 98 13.29 8.35 -3.21
N LEU A 99 14.38 8.06 -2.53
CA LEU A 99 15.72 8.27 -3.08
C LEU A 99 16.59 7.06 -2.78
N GLY A 100 17.78 7.03 -3.38
CA GLY A 100 18.69 5.90 -3.24
C GLY A 100 19.01 5.55 -1.80
N SER A 101 19.27 6.55 -0.95
CA SER A 101 19.55 6.25 0.45
C SER A 101 18.33 5.76 1.19
N GLY A 102 17.13 6.14 0.75
CA GLY A 102 15.90 5.57 1.28
C GLY A 102 15.75 4.11 0.90
N VAL A 103 16.15 3.77 -0.33
CA VAL A 103 16.16 2.38 -0.78
C VAL A 103 17.12 1.57 0.09
N MET A 104 18.31 2.13 0.39
CA MET A 104 19.27 1.44 1.22
C MET A 104 18.75 1.19 2.64
N SER A 105 18.08 2.18 3.22
CA SER A 105 17.46 2.00 4.53
C SER A 105 16.38 0.92 4.51
N ALA A 106 15.60 0.89 3.43
CA ALA A 106 14.57 -0.12 3.28
C ALA A 106 15.19 -1.51 3.13
N GLU A 107 16.27 -1.63 2.36
CA GLU A 107 16.96 -2.91 2.20
C GLU A 107 17.52 -3.39 3.53
N MET A 108 18.11 -2.49 4.31
CA MET A 108 18.59 -2.85 5.62
C MET A 108 17.46 -3.31 6.53
N ALA A 109 16.32 -2.62 6.46
CA ALA A 109 15.17 -3.01 7.26
C ALA A 109 14.68 -4.41 6.91
N LEU A 110 14.64 -4.73 5.62
CA LEU A 110 14.19 -6.06 5.20
C LEU A 110 15.09 -7.16 5.77
N GLU A 111 16.40 -6.88 5.89
CA GLU A 111 17.31 -7.85 6.49
C GLU A 111 17.12 -7.99 7.99
N MET A 112 16.48 -7.00 8.63
CA MET A 112 16.22 -7.03 10.07
C MET A 112 14.91 -7.71 10.42
N LEU A 113 14.04 -7.95 9.43
CA LEU A 113 12.75 -8.58 9.67
C LEU A 113 12.91 -10.07 9.92
N GLU A 114 11.97 -10.65 10.67
CA GLU A 114 11.92 -12.10 10.81
C GLU A 114 11.64 -12.70 9.44
N PRO A 115 12.19 -13.90 9.19
CA PRO A 115 12.08 -14.51 7.85
C PRO A 115 10.66 -14.61 7.33
N ALA A 116 9.71 -14.99 8.17
CA ALA A 116 8.33 -15.15 7.72
C ALA A 116 7.74 -13.83 7.26
N LEU A 117 8.08 -12.73 7.94
CA LEU A 117 7.59 -11.42 7.56
C LEU A 117 8.32 -10.90 6.34
N ALA A 118 9.62 -11.18 6.24
CA ALA A 118 10.40 -10.75 5.08
C ALA A 118 9.84 -11.38 3.80
N GLU A 119 9.33 -12.60 3.87
CA GLU A 119 8.76 -13.27 2.70
C GLU A 119 7.52 -12.58 2.18
N ARG A 120 6.81 -11.87 3.03
CA ARG A 120 5.57 -11.17 2.66
C ARG A 120 5.81 -9.69 2.37
N THR A 121 7.06 -9.24 2.38
CA THR A 121 7.39 -7.84 2.22
C THR A 121 8.20 -7.65 0.95
N ARG A 122 7.82 -6.67 0.14
CA ARG A 122 8.51 -6.38 -1.13
C ARG A 122 8.93 -4.94 -1.16
N LEU A 123 10.16 -4.70 -1.58
CA LEU A 123 10.64 -3.35 -1.87
C LEU A 123 10.49 -3.12 -3.37
N SER A 124 9.72 -2.10 -3.73
CA SER A 124 9.45 -1.79 -5.12
C SER A 124 10.50 -0.82 -5.66
N ALA A 125 10.88 -1.02 -6.91
CA ALA A 125 11.79 -0.11 -7.61
C ALA A 125 11.03 1.01 -8.32
N ALA A 126 9.71 1.07 -8.18
CA ALA A 126 8.90 2.07 -8.89
C ALA A 126 9.18 3.46 -8.36
N PRO A 127 8.95 4.50 -9.19
CA PRO A 127 9.06 5.87 -8.73
C PRO A 127 8.09 6.13 -7.56
N PHE A 128 8.50 7.02 -6.66
CA PHE A 128 7.85 7.16 -5.36
C PHE A 128 6.37 7.52 -5.48
N VAL A 129 6.06 8.60 -6.15
CA VAL A 129 4.68 9.09 -6.23
C VAL A 129 3.86 8.25 -7.20
N GLU A 130 4.37 8.04 -8.40
CA GLU A 130 3.66 7.25 -9.40
C GLU A 130 3.47 5.81 -8.93
N GLY A 131 4.51 5.27 -8.28
CA GLY A 131 4.42 3.92 -7.73
C GLY A 131 3.38 3.83 -6.63
N LEU A 132 3.30 4.86 -5.78
CA LEU A 132 2.27 4.89 -4.75
C LEU A 132 0.87 4.91 -5.35
N LEU A 133 0.65 5.75 -6.34
CA LEU A 133 -0.69 5.84 -6.94
C LEU A 133 -1.08 4.51 -7.59
N GLY A 134 -0.15 3.89 -8.32
CA GLY A 134 -0.43 2.60 -8.94
C GLY A 134 -0.68 1.51 -7.92
N ALA A 135 0.15 1.44 -6.88
CA ALA A 135 0.01 0.42 -5.84
C ALA A 135 -1.25 0.64 -5.00
N TYR A 136 -1.57 1.89 -4.70
CA TYR A 136 -2.76 2.21 -3.92
C TYR A 136 -4.02 1.76 -4.66
N GLY A 137 -4.08 2.06 -5.97
CA GLY A 137 -5.21 1.62 -6.77
C GLY A 137 -5.30 0.11 -6.87
N ALA A 138 -4.17 -0.56 -7.12
CA ALA A 138 -4.15 -2.00 -7.27
C ALA A 138 -4.49 -2.70 -5.96
N ALA A 139 -3.96 -2.22 -4.84
CA ALA A 139 -4.23 -2.82 -3.53
C ALA A 139 -5.69 -2.67 -3.15
N GLY A 140 -6.31 -1.58 -3.57
CA GLY A 140 -7.71 -1.33 -3.25
C GLY A 140 -8.69 -2.25 -3.96
N ILE A 141 -8.30 -2.83 -5.08
CA ILE A 141 -9.19 -3.74 -5.78
C ILE A 141 -8.83 -5.20 -5.52
N GLY A 142 -7.85 -5.41 -4.69
CA GLY A 142 -7.45 -6.77 -4.38
C GLY A 142 -6.41 -7.30 -5.32
#